data_001434475af4f65f2c34f2bf3a0c18ae
#
_entry.id   001434475af4f65f2c34f2bf3a0c18ae
#
_cell.length_a   1.000
_cell.length_b   1.000
_cell.length_c   1.000
_cell.angle_alpha   90.00
_cell.angle_beta   90.00
_cell.angle_gamma   90.00
#
_symmetry.space_group_name_H-M   'P 1'
#
loop_
_entity.id
_entity.type
_entity.pdbx_description
1 polymer ?
#
loop_
_entity_poly.entity_id
_entity_poly.type
_entity_poly.pdbx_seq_one_letter_code
_entity_poly.pdbx_strand_id
1 'polypeptide(L)'
;MLLIGDLHITAKIKTELLDQIRAFVASQPKERNLIFLGDFVYHFSYDRASLLALFELFLELYAQDKSLYILAGNHDRLGNSFVFEEGKKVFDLLAKQQGSGGLHFITEPRLTELEGEKVLFLPFCLELNEEQHSAFSFGKTPLTEELLQSKDKNEQFSGKLNQLVNGYLKQEKKLTLIHHYYINKVQFPGYRSSFSYKDIAFSEQLLEEVDLKMISGHLHMPFQHKNYLCVGSAWATSPLESNQLKGFFSLNQGELCFFGQQLINYFELETKELVDEQFLSTFFENLIQQTKKNLVSTPFYQGSYCEYPELDLKKTILTLKVNQLDYEQVDQWIASELRTQLLDFRLKKSSAQVKDLLTQLEKPDQDQLQTFGGWKELLKAFLQKQYPEEFGKYEATLKELKIL
;
A
#
# COMPACT_ATOMS: atom_id res chain seq x y z
N MET A 1 20.46 4.11 -4.16
CA MET A 1 19.18 4.26 -4.91
C MET A 1 18.09 4.86 -4.02
N LEU A 2 17.18 5.65 -4.59
CA LEU A 2 16.00 6.19 -3.89
C LEU A 2 14.77 5.41 -4.29
N LEU A 3 13.93 5.03 -3.31
CA LEU A 3 12.74 4.22 -3.51
C LEU A 3 11.51 5.05 -3.14
N ILE A 4 10.60 5.17 -4.08
CA ILE A 4 9.35 5.93 -3.97
C ILE A 4 8.20 4.98 -4.27
N GLY A 5 7.37 4.72 -3.26
CA GLY A 5 6.23 3.81 -3.36
C GLY A 5 5.02 4.44 -4.05
N ASP A 6 3.88 3.84 -3.84
CA ASP A 6 2.64 4.16 -4.52
C ASP A 6 2.24 5.64 -4.29
N LEU A 7 2.10 6.40 -5.38
CA LEU A 7 1.81 7.83 -5.32
C LEU A 7 0.33 8.14 -5.22
N HIS A 8 -0.51 7.41 -5.93
CA HIS A 8 -1.95 7.65 -6.01
C HIS A 8 -2.29 9.15 -6.08
N ILE A 9 -1.62 9.84 -7.02
CA ILE A 9 -1.70 11.29 -7.15
C ILE A 9 -3.12 11.75 -7.46
N THR A 10 -3.56 12.79 -6.77
CA THR A 10 -4.86 13.43 -6.98
C THR A 10 -4.70 14.94 -7.10
N ALA A 11 -5.67 15.61 -7.69
CA ALA A 11 -5.65 17.07 -7.81
C ALA A 11 -5.46 17.79 -6.46
N LYS A 12 -5.99 17.22 -5.38
CA LYS A 12 -5.96 17.81 -4.03
C LYS A 12 -4.54 17.86 -3.44
N ILE A 13 -3.75 16.80 -3.65
CA ILE A 13 -2.43 16.67 -2.98
C ILE A 13 -1.25 16.84 -3.94
N LYS A 14 -1.54 16.95 -5.22
CA LYS A 14 -0.56 16.97 -6.31
C LYS A 14 0.66 17.84 -6.03
N THR A 15 0.43 19.12 -5.77
CA THR A 15 1.52 20.09 -5.58
C THR A 15 2.40 19.71 -4.40
N GLU A 16 1.79 19.45 -3.25
CA GLU A 16 2.52 19.14 -2.03
C GLU A 16 3.27 17.80 -2.13
N LEU A 17 2.66 16.78 -2.75
CA LEU A 17 3.32 15.48 -2.96
C LEU A 17 4.55 15.62 -3.85
N LEU A 18 4.43 16.34 -4.98
CA LEU A 18 5.55 16.54 -5.90
C LEU A 18 6.67 17.39 -5.26
N ASP A 19 6.32 18.39 -4.45
CA ASP A 19 7.30 19.18 -3.71
C ASP A 19 8.03 18.34 -2.65
N GLN A 20 7.34 17.45 -1.96
CA GLN A 20 7.99 16.50 -1.03
C GLN A 20 8.94 15.54 -1.75
N ILE A 21 8.58 15.06 -2.94
CA ILE A 21 9.49 14.23 -3.75
C ILE A 21 10.72 15.03 -4.16
N ARG A 22 10.57 16.28 -4.62
CA ARG A 22 11.69 17.18 -4.93
C ARG A 22 12.62 17.39 -3.73
N ALA A 23 12.04 17.71 -2.58
CA ALA A 23 12.78 17.90 -1.34
C ALA A 23 13.56 16.64 -0.92
N PHE A 24 12.90 15.48 -1.00
CA PHE A 24 13.55 14.19 -0.71
C PHE A 24 14.74 13.93 -1.65
N VAL A 25 14.55 14.08 -2.97
CA VAL A 25 15.64 13.88 -3.94
C VAL A 25 16.77 14.88 -3.73
N ALA A 26 16.45 16.14 -3.43
CA ALA A 26 17.45 17.18 -3.15
C ALA A 26 18.24 16.89 -1.87
N SER A 27 17.63 16.26 -0.86
CA SER A 27 18.32 15.85 0.38
C SER A 27 19.32 14.71 0.14
N GLN A 28 19.22 14.00 -1.00
CA GLN A 28 20.04 12.84 -1.37
C GLN A 28 20.81 13.09 -2.69
N PRO A 29 21.69 14.12 -2.76
CA PRO A 29 22.26 14.55 -4.05
C PRO A 29 23.17 13.51 -4.70
N LYS A 30 23.78 12.63 -3.88
CA LYS A 30 24.70 11.58 -4.37
C LYS A 30 23.97 10.42 -5.03
N GLU A 31 22.71 10.19 -4.68
CA GLU A 31 21.91 9.09 -5.22
C GLU A 31 21.46 9.42 -6.64
N ARG A 32 21.86 8.59 -7.60
CA ARG A 32 21.51 8.78 -9.02
C ARG A 32 20.26 8.01 -9.44
N ASN A 33 20.05 6.82 -8.88
CA ASN A 33 18.99 5.93 -9.28
C ASN A 33 17.72 6.20 -8.45
N LEU A 34 16.65 6.63 -9.12
CA LEU A 34 15.32 6.81 -8.55
C LEU A 34 14.40 5.71 -9.07
N ILE A 35 13.80 4.97 -8.16
CA ILE A 35 12.90 3.87 -8.49
C ILE A 35 11.52 4.21 -7.97
N PHE A 36 10.59 4.39 -8.90
CA PHE A 36 9.17 4.55 -8.62
C PHE A 36 8.50 3.18 -8.77
N LEU A 37 7.80 2.75 -7.73
CA LEU A 37 7.35 1.37 -7.57
C LEU A 37 5.94 1.07 -8.08
N GLY A 38 5.34 1.99 -8.84
CA GLY A 38 4.02 1.83 -9.43
C GLY A 38 2.91 2.59 -8.71
N ASP A 39 1.69 2.41 -9.18
CA ASP A 39 0.46 3.02 -8.66
C ASP A 39 0.56 4.55 -8.56
N PHE A 40 0.88 5.18 -9.70
CA PHE A 40 0.99 6.63 -9.81
C PHE A 40 -0.35 7.33 -9.71
N VAL A 41 -1.39 6.73 -10.25
CA VAL A 41 -2.74 7.29 -10.29
C VAL A 41 -3.69 6.46 -9.43
N TYR A 42 -4.80 7.07 -9.01
CA TYR A 42 -5.86 6.34 -8.33
C TYR A 42 -6.81 5.72 -9.36
N HIS A 43 -7.16 4.48 -9.16
CA HIS A 43 -7.96 3.64 -10.06
C HIS A 43 -9.12 4.40 -10.73
N PHE A 44 -9.20 4.38 -12.07
CA PHE A 44 -10.22 4.99 -12.94
C PHE A 44 -10.46 6.52 -12.86
N SER A 45 -9.82 7.25 -11.96
CA SER A 45 -10.09 8.67 -11.75
C SER A 45 -8.83 9.51 -11.69
N TYR A 46 -7.92 9.34 -12.66
CA TYR A 46 -6.80 10.28 -12.77
C TYR A 46 -7.24 11.57 -13.48
N ASP A 47 -6.84 12.71 -12.95
CA ASP A 47 -6.96 13.96 -13.69
C ASP A 47 -5.72 14.17 -14.57
N ARG A 48 -5.96 14.68 -15.78
CA ARG A 48 -4.87 14.91 -16.75
C ARG A 48 -3.82 15.90 -16.22
N ALA A 49 -4.22 16.86 -15.42
CA ALA A 49 -3.31 17.85 -14.88
C ALA A 49 -2.37 17.23 -13.84
N SER A 50 -2.83 16.27 -13.03
CA SER A 50 -1.98 15.51 -12.13
C SER A 50 -0.98 14.65 -12.89
N LEU A 51 -1.42 13.99 -13.96
CA LEU A 51 -0.55 13.19 -14.80
C LEU A 51 0.53 14.03 -15.49
N LEU A 52 0.15 15.19 -16.07
CA LEU A 52 1.11 16.11 -16.69
C LEU A 52 2.13 16.65 -15.69
N ALA A 53 1.70 17.05 -14.49
CA ALA A 53 2.63 17.50 -13.45
C ALA A 53 3.61 16.40 -13.00
N LEU A 54 3.19 15.15 -13.04
CA LEU A 54 4.07 14.01 -12.77
C LEU A 54 5.09 13.82 -13.91
N PHE A 55 4.67 13.96 -15.17
CA PHE A 55 5.60 13.96 -16.30
C PHE A 55 6.61 15.11 -16.23
N GLU A 56 6.17 16.31 -15.85
CA GLU A 56 7.06 17.45 -15.64
C GLU A 56 8.10 17.14 -14.56
N LEU A 57 7.69 16.55 -13.44
CA LEU A 57 8.62 16.09 -12.41
C LEU A 57 9.66 15.08 -12.95
N PHE A 58 9.23 14.09 -13.73
CA PHE A 58 10.16 13.12 -14.31
C PHE A 58 11.19 13.78 -15.22
N LEU A 59 10.77 14.74 -16.04
CA LEU A 59 11.67 15.50 -16.91
C LEU A 59 12.63 16.36 -16.11
N GLU A 60 12.14 17.04 -15.06
CA GLU A 60 12.94 17.84 -14.15
C GLU A 60 14.03 17.01 -13.46
N LEU A 61 13.67 15.85 -12.91
CA LEU A 61 14.61 14.95 -12.25
C LEU A 61 15.62 14.34 -13.24
N TYR A 62 15.16 14.01 -14.44
CA TYR A 62 16.05 13.56 -15.52
C TYR A 62 17.07 14.63 -15.92
N ALA A 63 16.64 15.89 -16.01
CA ALA A 63 17.54 17.03 -16.31
C ALA A 63 18.58 17.28 -15.21
N GLN A 64 18.36 16.76 -13.99
CA GLN A 64 19.31 16.74 -12.87
C GLN A 64 20.27 15.54 -12.88
N ASP A 65 20.45 14.87 -14.02
CA ASP A 65 21.31 13.68 -14.16
C ASP A 65 20.86 12.47 -13.35
N LYS A 66 19.57 12.39 -12.98
CA LYS A 66 19.00 11.22 -12.32
C LYS A 66 18.60 10.16 -13.35
N SER A 67 18.78 8.90 -13.00
CA SER A 67 18.26 7.75 -13.75
C SER A 67 16.95 7.31 -13.11
N LEU A 68 15.86 7.41 -13.85
CA LEU A 68 14.52 7.10 -13.35
C LEU A 68 14.05 5.74 -13.86
N TYR A 69 13.66 4.88 -12.94
CA TYR A 69 13.04 3.57 -13.21
C TYR A 69 11.60 3.65 -12.75
N ILE A 70 10.68 3.70 -13.70
CA ILE A 70 9.25 3.95 -13.47
C ILE A 70 8.51 2.64 -13.74
N LEU A 71 8.22 1.91 -12.67
CA LEU A 71 7.56 0.61 -12.69
C LEU A 71 6.05 0.80 -12.83
N ALA A 72 5.39 0.04 -13.69
CA ALA A 72 3.93 0.08 -13.79
C ALA A 72 3.29 -0.72 -12.63
N GLY A 73 2.31 -0.09 -11.94
CA GLY A 73 1.46 -0.71 -10.95
C GLY A 73 0.11 -1.15 -11.52
N ASN A 74 -0.73 -1.77 -10.69
CA ASN A 74 -2.04 -2.27 -11.14
C ASN A 74 -3.06 -1.14 -11.35
N HIS A 75 -2.92 -0.01 -10.67
CA HIS A 75 -3.76 1.18 -10.86
C HIS A 75 -3.36 2.02 -12.07
N ASP A 76 -2.16 1.81 -12.63
CA ASP A 76 -1.65 2.58 -13.77
C ASP A 76 -2.19 2.09 -15.12
N ARG A 77 -3.07 1.11 -15.12
CA ARG A 77 -3.63 0.53 -16.33
C ARG A 77 -4.82 1.32 -16.86
N LEU A 78 -4.82 1.51 -18.18
CA LEU A 78 -5.93 2.05 -18.94
C LEU A 78 -6.32 1.03 -20.03
N GLY A 79 -7.26 0.15 -19.71
CA GLY A 79 -7.58 -0.99 -20.58
C GLY A 79 -6.38 -1.95 -20.73
N ASN A 80 -5.89 -2.14 -21.94
CA ASN A 80 -4.72 -2.97 -22.25
C ASN A 80 -3.40 -2.21 -22.26
N SER A 81 -3.40 -0.90 -22.02
CA SER A 81 -2.20 -0.04 -21.98
C SER A 81 -1.97 0.56 -20.60
N PHE A 82 -0.81 1.16 -20.39
CA PHE A 82 -0.49 1.92 -19.18
C PHE A 82 -0.62 3.41 -19.44
N VAL A 83 -0.96 4.18 -18.40
CA VAL A 83 -1.14 5.65 -18.48
C VAL A 83 0.06 6.41 -19.02
N PHE A 84 1.26 5.80 -18.96
CA PHE A 84 2.51 6.39 -19.45
C PHE A 84 2.91 5.95 -20.86
N GLU A 85 2.18 5.06 -21.50
CA GLU A 85 2.60 4.43 -22.76
C GLU A 85 2.71 5.43 -23.92
N GLU A 86 1.82 6.41 -23.97
CA GLU A 86 1.89 7.49 -24.95
C GLU A 86 3.10 8.41 -24.71
N GLY A 87 3.43 8.66 -23.42
CA GLY A 87 4.62 9.43 -23.02
C GLY A 87 5.93 8.72 -23.30
N LYS A 88 5.95 7.39 -23.27
CA LYS A 88 7.15 6.57 -23.48
C LYS A 88 7.89 6.93 -24.76
N LYS A 89 7.17 7.13 -25.88
CA LYS A 89 7.78 7.50 -27.17
C LYS A 89 8.53 8.84 -27.10
N VAL A 90 7.97 9.82 -26.36
CA VAL A 90 8.61 11.13 -26.18
C VAL A 90 9.87 10.97 -25.34
N PHE A 91 9.82 10.20 -24.28
CA PHE A 91 10.97 9.97 -23.41
C PHE A 91 12.06 9.12 -24.06
N ASP A 92 11.69 8.12 -24.87
CA ASP A 92 12.65 7.34 -25.66
C ASP A 92 13.42 8.24 -26.66
N LEU A 93 12.76 9.27 -27.19
CA LEU A 93 13.41 10.27 -28.06
C LEU A 93 14.34 11.18 -27.27
N LEU A 94 13.94 11.65 -26.09
CA LEU A 94 14.75 12.50 -25.21
C LEU A 94 15.96 11.74 -24.65
N ALA A 95 15.78 10.50 -24.23
CA ALA A 95 16.86 9.63 -23.75
C ALA A 95 17.94 9.39 -24.80
N LYS A 96 17.60 9.41 -26.09
CA LYS A 96 18.58 9.30 -27.20
C LYS A 96 19.40 10.57 -27.43
N GLN A 97 18.94 11.71 -26.93
CA GLN A 97 19.57 13.02 -27.18
C GLN A 97 20.53 13.46 -26.06
N GLN A 98 20.38 12.96 -24.85
CA GLN A 98 21.19 13.36 -23.70
C GLN A 98 21.85 12.13 -23.05
N GLY A 99 23.15 12.12 -22.96
CA GLY A 99 24.00 10.94 -22.90
C GLY A 99 24.32 10.31 -21.54
N SER A 100 23.76 10.62 -20.37
CA SER A 100 24.22 9.98 -19.13
C SER A 100 23.13 9.55 -18.13
N GLY A 101 21.97 10.15 -18.10
CA GLY A 101 20.82 9.70 -17.33
C GLY A 101 19.91 8.79 -18.16
N GLY A 102 19.13 7.93 -17.50
CA GLY A 102 18.14 7.08 -18.15
C GLY A 102 16.73 7.38 -17.66
N LEU A 103 15.77 7.43 -18.58
CA LEU A 103 14.35 7.44 -18.23
C LEU A 103 13.73 6.13 -18.72
N HIS A 104 13.42 5.24 -17.78
CA HIS A 104 13.02 3.87 -18.09
C HIS A 104 11.59 3.64 -17.61
N PHE A 105 10.62 3.59 -18.56
CA PHE A 105 9.29 3.08 -18.28
C PHE A 105 9.29 1.56 -18.38
N ILE A 106 8.99 0.91 -17.26
CA ILE A 106 9.07 -0.53 -17.13
C ILE A 106 7.65 -1.09 -17.09
N THR A 107 7.19 -1.56 -18.22
CA THR A 107 5.88 -2.17 -18.45
C THR A 107 5.97 -3.68 -18.69
N GLU A 108 7.20 -4.20 -18.82
CA GLU A 108 7.52 -5.62 -19.03
C GLU A 108 8.67 -6.02 -18.11
N PRO A 109 8.82 -7.31 -17.78
CA PRO A 109 9.95 -7.81 -16.99
C PRO A 109 11.28 -7.41 -17.62
N ARG A 110 12.18 -6.85 -16.81
CA ARG A 110 13.46 -6.34 -17.29
C ARG A 110 14.58 -6.62 -16.30
N LEU A 111 15.59 -7.39 -16.74
CA LEU A 111 16.84 -7.54 -16.00
C LEU A 111 17.80 -6.43 -16.40
N THR A 112 18.44 -5.81 -15.42
CA THR A 112 19.47 -4.79 -15.59
C THR A 112 20.53 -4.89 -14.49
N GLU A 113 21.55 -4.04 -14.56
CA GLU A 113 22.54 -3.92 -13.50
C GLU A 113 22.49 -2.50 -12.94
N LEU A 114 22.31 -2.40 -11.61
CA LEU A 114 22.35 -1.15 -10.87
C LEU A 114 23.38 -1.24 -9.74
N GLU A 115 24.30 -0.30 -9.71
CA GLU A 115 25.32 -0.20 -8.64
C GLU A 115 26.09 -1.51 -8.44
N GLY A 116 26.28 -2.30 -9.52
CA GLY A 116 26.98 -3.58 -9.51
C GLY A 116 26.11 -4.77 -9.05
N GLU A 117 24.83 -4.57 -8.76
CA GLU A 117 23.87 -5.65 -8.45
C GLU A 117 22.97 -5.96 -9.64
N LYS A 118 22.63 -7.24 -9.84
CA LYS A 118 21.61 -7.64 -10.82
C LYS A 118 20.22 -7.35 -10.27
N VAL A 119 19.45 -6.56 -11.01
CA VAL A 119 18.11 -6.11 -10.63
C VAL A 119 17.11 -6.56 -11.66
N LEU A 120 16.15 -7.36 -11.23
CA LEU A 120 14.99 -7.75 -12.03
C LEU A 120 13.81 -6.87 -11.66
N PHE A 121 13.35 -6.06 -12.61
CA PHE A 121 12.11 -5.31 -12.49
C PHE A 121 10.95 -6.15 -12.99
N LEU A 122 9.92 -6.32 -12.15
CA LEU A 122 8.66 -6.97 -12.52
C LEU A 122 7.49 -6.00 -12.29
N PRO A 123 7.08 -5.27 -13.33
CA PRO A 123 5.91 -4.41 -13.28
C PRO A 123 4.64 -5.26 -13.13
N PHE A 124 3.56 -4.64 -12.71
CA PHE A 124 2.26 -5.30 -12.79
C PHE A 124 1.88 -5.49 -14.27
N CYS A 125 1.81 -6.72 -14.71
CA CYS A 125 1.41 -7.09 -16.07
C CYS A 125 0.40 -8.24 -16.02
N LEU A 126 -0.38 -8.42 -17.06
CA LEU A 126 -1.37 -9.50 -17.16
C LEU A 126 -0.86 -10.70 -17.94
N GLU A 127 0.17 -10.48 -18.75
CA GLU A 127 0.76 -11.50 -19.60
C GLU A 127 2.28 -11.42 -19.49
N LEU A 128 2.92 -12.56 -19.49
CA LEU A 128 4.37 -12.68 -19.57
C LEU A 128 4.73 -13.26 -20.94
N ASN A 129 5.58 -12.56 -21.66
CA ASN A 129 6.10 -13.07 -22.91
C ASN A 129 7.20 -14.09 -22.64
N GLU A 130 6.84 -15.38 -22.59
CA GLU A 130 7.74 -16.49 -22.29
C GLU A 130 8.87 -16.63 -23.33
N GLU A 131 8.63 -16.25 -24.59
CA GLU A 131 9.62 -16.35 -25.65
C GLU A 131 10.75 -15.33 -25.50
N GLN A 132 10.47 -14.18 -24.90
CA GLN A 132 11.45 -13.11 -24.66
C GLN A 132 12.33 -13.34 -23.43
N HIS A 133 11.93 -14.24 -22.52
CA HIS A 133 12.64 -14.47 -21.27
C HIS A 133 13.27 -15.85 -21.21
N SER A 134 14.58 -15.91 -21.49
CA SER A 134 15.37 -17.15 -21.39
C SER A 134 15.28 -17.83 -20.01
N ALA A 135 14.96 -17.07 -18.97
CA ALA A 135 14.75 -17.58 -17.63
C ALA A 135 13.63 -18.64 -17.54
N PHE A 136 12.61 -18.58 -18.39
CA PHE A 136 11.59 -19.63 -18.47
C PHE A 136 12.14 -20.96 -19.04
N SER A 137 13.16 -20.91 -19.90
CA SER A 137 13.76 -22.13 -20.45
C SER A 137 14.62 -22.89 -19.47
N PHE A 138 15.21 -22.23 -18.47
CA PHE A 138 15.98 -22.87 -17.40
C PHE A 138 15.09 -23.44 -16.30
N GLY A 139 13.93 -22.89 -16.12
CA GLY A 139 12.94 -23.34 -15.17
C GLY A 139 11.98 -24.37 -15.74
N LYS A 140 12.45 -25.37 -16.49
CA LYS A 140 11.63 -26.54 -16.88
C LYS A 140 11.29 -27.44 -15.69
N THR A 141 10.93 -26.87 -14.57
CA THR A 141 9.91 -27.45 -13.73
C THR A 141 8.61 -27.00 -14.38
N PRO A 142 7.88 -27.85 -15.10
CA PRO A 142 6.59 -27.46 -15.66
C PRO A 142 5.78 -26.90 -14.50
N LEU A 143 4.99 -25.84 -14.74
CA LEU A 143 3.88 -25.53 -13.86
C LEU A 143 3.28 -26.87 -13.49
N THR A 144 3.20 -27.19 -12.20
CA THR A 144 2.71 -28.52 -11.78
C THR A 144 1.43 -28.78 -12.56
N GLU A 145 1.17 -30.02 -12.93
CA GLU A 145 -0.07 -30.37 -13.65
C GLU A 145 -1.31 -29.77 -12.95
N GLU A 146 -1.24 -29.66 -11.64
CA GLU A 146 -2.25 -29.04 -10.78
C GLU A 146 -2.45 -27.54 -11.09
N LEU A 147 -1.38 -26.77 -11.28
CA LEU A 147 -1.44 -25.36 -11.68
C LEU A 147 -1.91 -25.18 -13.13
N LEU A 148 -1.51 -26.07 -14.04
CA LEU A 148 -2.00 -26.06 -15.44
C LEU A 148 -3.48 -26.42 -15.53
N GLN A 149 -4.00 -27.23 -14.59
CA GLN A 149 -5.41 -27.59 -14.51
C GLN A 149 -6.24 -26.61 -13.70
N SER A 150 -5.62 -25.67 -12.98
CA SER A 150 -6.35 -24.65 -12.25
C SER A 150 -7.21 -23.81 -13.20
N LYS A 151 -8.49 -23.65 -12.87
CA LYS A 151 -9.41 -22.75 -13.58
C LYS A 151 -9.17 -21.29 -13.19
N ASP A 152 -8.37 -21.03 -12.15
CA ASP A 152 -8.04 -19.70 -11.68
C ASP A 152 -6.83 -19.15 -12.46
N LYS A 153 -7.09 -18.16 -13.33
CA LYS A 153 -6.07 -17.52 -14.15
C LYS A 153 -5.01 -16.79 -13.31
N ASN A 154 -5.38 -16.26 -12.15
CA ASN A 154 -4.44 -15.55 -11.27
C ASN A 154 -3.47 -16.53 -10.62
N GLU A 155 -3.94 -17.74 -10.28
CA GLU A 155 -3.07 -18.80 -9.76
C GLU A 155 -2.08 -19.29 -10.81
N GLN A 156 -2.54 -19.50 -12.05
CA GLN A 156 -1.64 -19.86 -13.17
C GLN A 156 -0.60 -18.76 -13.42
N PHE A 157 -1.02 -17.50 -13.41
CA PHE A 157 -0.11 -16.39 -13.62
C PHE A 157 0.90 -16.25 -12.48
N SER A 158 0.46 -16.42 -11.23
CA SER A 158 1.35 -16.46 -10.06
C SER A 158 2.39 -17.57 -10.18
N GLY A 159 2.02 -18.73 -10.69
CA GLY A 159 2.95 -19.83 -11.00
C GLY A 159 4.01 -19.41 -12.02
N LYS A 160 3.63 -18.73 -13.09
CA LYS A 160 4.57 -18.21 -14.12
C LYS A 160 5.52 -17.16 -13.56
N LEU A 161 5.04 -16.25 -12.72
CA LEU A 161 5.89 -15.27 -12.04
C LEU A 161 6.97 -15.93 -11.18
N ASN A 162 6.58 -16.92 -10.38
CA ASN A 162 7.52 -17.67 -9.53
C ASN A 162 8.54 -18.44 -10.39
N GLN A 163 8.10 -19.04 -11.49
CA GLN A 163 8.99 -19.73 -12.43
C GLN A 163 10.01 -18.78 -13.06
N LEU A 164 9.59 -17.58 -13.46
CA LEU A 164 10.46 -16.55 -14.02
C LEU A 164 11.54 -16.14 -13.00
N VAL A 165 11.17 -15.80 -11.77
CA VAL A 165 12.12 -15.41 -10.71
C VAL A 165 13.09 -16.53 -10.41
N ASN A 166 12.61 -17.77 -10.23
CA ASN A 166 13.46 -18.94 -10.00
C ASN A 166 14.39 -19.23 -11.17
N GLY A 167 13.96 -18.94 -12.41
CA GLY A 167 14.81 -19.04 -13.60
C GLY A 167 15.97 -18.06 -13.56
N TYR A 168 15.72 -16.80 -13.20
CA TYR A 168 16.77 -15.80 -13.04
C TYR A 168 17.71 -16.11 -11.86
N LEU A 169 17.20 -16.58 -10.73
CA LEU A 169 18.02 -16.99 -9.59
C LEU A 169 18.99 -18.14 -9.91
N LYS A 170 18.63 -19.02 -10.84
CA LYS A 170 19.54 -20.07 -11.32
C LYS A 170 20.65 -19.53 -12.24
N GLN A 171 20.42 -18.41 -12.92
CA GLN A 171 21.39 -17.79 -13.82
C GLN A 171 22.31 -16.82 -13.06
N GLU A 172 21.74 -16.06 -12.12
CA GLU A 172 22.41 -15.01 -11.38
C GLU A 172 22.61 -15.45 -9.92
N LYS A 173 23.84 -15.39 -9.43
CA LYS A 173 24.15 -15.80 -8.05
C LYS A 173 23.47 -14.96 -6.96
N LYS A 174 23.18 -13.70 -7.29
CA LYS A 174 22.46 -12.76 -6.41
C LYS A 174 21.52 -11.94 -7.27
N LEU A 175 20.32 -11.74 -6.78
CA LEU A 175 19.28 -11.01 -7.49
C LEU A 175 18.54 -10.06 -6.55
N THR A 176 18.37 -8.81 -6.99
CA THR A 176 17.40 -7.89 -6.38
C THR A 176 16.15 -7.87 -7.25
N LEU A 177 15.01 -8.26 -6.69
CA LEU A 177 13.72 -8.26 -7.35
C LEU A 177 12.94 -7.02 -6.92
N ILE A 178 12.61 -6.15 -7.88
CA ILE A 178 11.76 -4.98 -7.67
C ILE A 178 10.44 -5.22 -8.37
N HIS A 179 9.33 -5.21 -7.62
CA HIS A 179 8.05 -5.67 -8.15
C HIS A 179 6.84 -4.89 -7.62
N HIS A 180 5.67 -5.15 -8.23
CA HIS A 180 4.40 -4.60 -7.80
C HIS A 180 3.33 -5.70 -7.66
N TYR A 181 3.59 -6.66 -6.75
CA TYR A 181 2.72 -7.82 -6.49
C TYR A 181 2.68 -8.16 -5.01
N TYR A 182 1.65 -8.90 -4.60
CA TYR A 182 1.55 -9.50 -3.27
C TYR A 182 2.54 -10.67 -3.09
N ILE A 183 2.70 -11.08 -1.83
CA ILE A 183 3.29 -12.38 -1.46
C ILE A 183 2.19 -13.19 -0.77
N ASN A 184 1.93 -14.39 -1.28
CA ASN A 184 0.78 -15.19 -0.88
C ASN A 184 0.96 -15.80 0.52
N LYS A 185 -0.15 -15.94 1.24
CA LYS A 185 -0.27 -16.64 2.55
C LYS A 185 0.57 -16.08 3.70
N VAL A 186 1.23 -14.96 3.53
CA VAL A 186 2.05 -14.36 4.57
C VAL A 186 1.24 -13.32 5.34
N GLN A 187 1.33 -13.38 6.67
CA GLN A 187 0.84 -12.32 7.53
C GLN A 187 1.98 -11.35 7.82
N PHE A 188 1.86 -10.15 7.28
CA PHE A 188 2.87 -9.11 7.47
C PHE A 188 2.60 -8.27 8.73
N PRO A 189 3.64 -7.66 9.32
CA PRO A 189 3.48 -6.74 10.45
C PRO A 189 2.45 -5.65 10.13
N GLY A 190 1.52 -5.41 11.07
CA GLY A 190 0.49 -4.37 10.91
C GLY A 190 -0.71 -4.72 10.03
N TYR A 191 -0.70 -5.83 9.32
CA TYR A 191 -1.86 -6.33 8.58
C TYR A 191 -2.65 -7.34 9.40
N ARG A 192 -3.99 -7.18 9.44
CA ARG A 192 -4.89 -8.03 10.24
C ARG A 192 -5.18 -9.39 9.62
N SER A 193 -4.95 -9.53 8.32
CA SER A 193 -5.23 -10.77 7.57
C SER A 193 -4.12 -11.05 6.58
N SER A 194 -3.89 -12.34 6.30
CA SER A 194 -3.11 -12.77 5.14
C SER A 194 -3.88 -12.41 3.86
N PHE A 195 -3.15 -12.01 2.83
CA PHE A 195 -3.76 -11.74 1.53
C PHE A 195 -4.34 -13.01 0.91
N SER A 196 -5.48 -12.85 0.27
CA SER A 196 -6.21 -13.93 -0.38
C SER A 196 -5.49 -14.34 -1.67
N TYR A 197 -5.46 -15.65 -1.96
CA TYR A 197 -4.94 -16.20 -3.23
C TYR A 197 -5.77 -15.86 -4.48
N LYS A 198 -6.75 -14.98 -4.37
CA LYS A 198 -7.44 -14.44 -5.55
C LYS A 198 -6.63 -13.37 -6.26
N ASP A 199 -5.60 -12.82 -5.59
CA ASP A 199 -4.72 -11.83 -6.17
C ASP A 199 -3.48 -12.52 -6.76
N ILE A 200 -2.91 -11.90 -7.81
CA ILE A 200 -1.64 -12.35 -8.38
C ILE A 200 -0.54 -12.12 -7.34
N ALA A 201 0.16 -13.19 -6.96
CA ALA A 201 1.10 -13.13 -5.85
C ALA A 201 2.32 -14.03 -6.06
N PHE A 202 3.43 -13.66 -5.43
CA PHE A 202 4.58 -14.54 -5.26
C PHE A 202 4.33 -15.59 -4.18
N SER A 203 5.04 -16.72 -4.31
CA SER A 203 5.08 -17.75 -3.26
C SER A 203 5.86 -17.25 -2.04
N GLU A 204 5.37 -17.59 -0.84
CA GLU A 204 6.08 -17.35 0.42
C GLU A 204 7.49 -17.98 0.47
N GLN A 205 7.73 -19.01 -0.33
CA GLN A 205 9.03 -19.68 -0.42
C GLN A 205 10.15 -18.75 -0.87
N LEU A 206 9.84 -17.72 -1.70
CA LEU A 206 10.84 -16.73 -2.12
C LEU A 206 11.37 -15.88 -0.97
N LEU A 207 10.66 -15.82 0.16
CA LEU A 207 11.13 -15.11 1.35
C LEU A 207 12.28 -15.83 2.07
N GLU A 208 12.51 -17.11 1.78
CA GLU A 208 13.59 -17.90 2.36
C GLU A 208 14.84 -17.95 1.46
N GLU A 209 14.75 -17.44 0.24
CA GLU A 209 15.87 -17.46 -0.70
C GLU A 209 16.98 -16.49 -0.27
N VAL A 210 18.13 -17.06 0.10
CA VAL A 210 19.27 -16.31 0.67
C VAL A 210 20.00 -15.43 -0.33
N ASP A 211 19.82 -15.67 -1.62
CA ASP A 211 20.44 -14.91 -2.72
C ASP A 211 19.45 -13.93 -3.37
N LEU A 212 18.27 -13.77 -2.80
CA LEU A 212 17.22 -12.90 -3.28
C LEU A 212 16.95 -11.76 -2.30
N LYS A 213 17.00 -10.52 -2.78
CA LYS A 213 16.43 -9.34 -2.11
C LYS A 213 15.14 -8.96 -2.83
N MET A 214 14.07 -8.68 -2.09
CA MET A 214 12.79 -8.28 -2.67
C MET A 214 12.41 -6.87 -2.20
N ILE A 215 11.98 -6.02 -3.14
CA ILE A 215 11.51 -4.65 -2.87
C ILE A 215 10.20 -4.45 -3.62
N SER A 216 9.16 -3.96 -2.95
CA SER A 216 7.89 -3.69 -3.64
C SER A 216 7.19 -2.40 -3.23
N GLY A 217 6.32 -1.90 -4.12
CA GLY A 217 5.14 -1.11 -3.82
C GLY A 217 3.92 -2.00 -3.49
N HIS A 218 2.71 -1.58 -3.89
CA HIS A 218 1.43 -2.30 -3.82
C HIS A 218 0.82 -2.45 -2.42
N LEU A 219 1.61 -2.71 -1.39
CA LEU A 219 1.17 -2.66 -0.01
C LEU A 219 1.50 -1.29 0.57
N HIS A 220 0.50 -0.61 1.13
CA HIS A 220 0.66 0.79 1.49
C HIS A 220 1.42 1.04 2.80
N MET A 221 1.67 0.01 3.62
CA MET A 221 2.42 0.18 4.88
C MET A 221 3.89 -0.20 4.70
N PRO A 222 4.85 0.65 5.13
CA PRO A 222 6.27 0.32 5.07
C PRO A 222 6.67 -0.70 6.14
N PHE A 223 7.38 -1.75 5.75
CA PHE A 223 7.93 -2.75 6.67
C PHE A 223 9.03 -3.58 6.01
N GLN A 224 9.82 -4.28 6.85
CA GLN A 224 10.72 -5.34 6.43
C GLN A 224 10.28 -6.69 6.98
N HIS A 225 10.46 -7.74 6.20
CA HIS A 225 10.24 -9.11 6.63
C HIS A 225 11.17 -10.06 5.87
N LYS A 226 12.10 -10.70 6.58
CA LYS A 226 13.13 -11.58 5.98
C LYS A 226 13.92 -10.84 4.87
N ASN A 227 13.90 -11.34 3.63
CA ASN A 227 14.54 -10.73 2.47
C ASN A 227 13.69 -9.68 1.75
N TYR A 228 12.54 -9.30 2.30
CA TYR A 228 11.55 -8.44 1.68
C TYR A 228 11.43 -7.08 2.36
N LEU A 229 11.51 -6.03 1.54
CA LEU A 229 11.20 -4.65 1.89
C LEU A 229 9.93 -4.20 1.16
N CYS A 230 8.89 -3.88 1.90
CA CYS A 230 7.74 -3.14 1.39
C CYS A 230 7.97 -1.64 1.63
N VAL A 231 7.96 -0.85 0.57
CA VAL A 231 8.20 0.61 0.64
C VAL A 231 6.97 1.36 1.15
N GLY A 232 5.78 0.83 0.88
CA GLY A 232 4.54 1.51 1.25
C GLY A 232 4.13 2.60 0.26
N SER A 233 3.03 3.28 0.56
CA SER A 233 2.58 4.43 -0.21
C SER A 233 3.21 5.73 0.29
N ALA A 234 3.35 6.71 -0.60
CA ALA A 234 3.91 8.01 -0.30
C ALA A 234 3.06 8.82 0.71
N TRP A 235 1.77 8.54 0.79
CA TRP A 235 0.81 9.18 1.70
C TRP A 235 -0.36 8.24 2.03
N ALA A 236 -1.11 8.54 3.06
CA ALA A 236 -2.30 7.75 3.41
C ALA A 236 -3.46 8.09 2.48
N THR A 237 -3.84 7.17 1.61
CA THR A 237 -4.84 7.39 0.55
C THR A 237 -6.28 7.29 1.07
N SER A 238 -6.48 6.62 2.21
CA SER A 238 -7.80 6.38 2.76
C SER A 238 -7.77 6.21 4.30
N PRO A 239 -8.94 6.33 4.96
CA PRO A 239 -9.07 6.04 6.38
C PRO A 239 -8.75 4.58 6.77
N LEU A 240 -8.72 3.64 5.80
CA LEU A 240 -8.31 2.26 6.05
C LEU A 240 -6.82 2.15 6.40
N GLU A 241 -6.06 3.17 6.08
CA GLU A 241 -4.64 3.31 6.38
C GLU A 241 -4.39 4.15 7.65
N SER A 242 -5.42 4.29 8.50
CA SER A 242 -5.27 4.97 9.78
C SER A 242 -4.17 4.33 10.62
N ASN A 243 -3.46 5.18 11.38
CA ASN A 243 -2.37 4.77 12.27
C ASN A 243 -1.19 4.13 11.51
N GLN A 244 -0.92 4.59 10.29
CA GLN A 244 0.24 4.19 9.49
C GLN A 244 1.06 5.43 9.13
N LEU A 245 2.36 5.35 9.34
CA LEU A 245 3.28 6.37 8.87
C LEU A 245 3.68 6.08 7.43
N LYS A 246 3.87 7.16 6.66
CA LYS A 246 4.18 7.11 5.23
C LYS A 246 5.53 7.77 4.97
N GLY A 247 6.18 7.41 3.85
CA GLY A 247 7.47 8.02 3.53
C GLY A 247 8.14 7.44 2.31
N PHE A 248 9.41 7.83 2.16
CA PHE A 248 10.30 7.41 1.09
C PHE A 248 11.51 6.69 1.69
N PHE A 249 12.24 5.95 0.86
CA PHE A 249 13.45 5.27 1.31
C PHE A 249 14.67 5.66 0.48
N SER A 250 15.81 5.76 1.16
CA SER A 250 17.12 5.69 0.53
C SER A 250 17.76 4.35 0.89
N LEU A 251 18.24 3.63 -0.11
CA LEU A 251 18.97 2.38 0.05
C LEU A 251 20.35 2.53 -0.60
N ASN A 252 21.38 2.51 0.23
CA ASN A 252 22.77 2.66 -0.21
C ASN A 252 23.62 1.53 0.36
N GLN A 253 24.20 0.68 -0.49
CA GLN A 253 25.05 -0.45 -0.09
C GLN A 253 24.43 -1.34 1.00
N GLY A 254 23.13 -1.54 0.97
CA GLY A 254 22.39 -2.31 1.97
C GLY A 254 21.96 -1.50 3.21
N GLU A 255 22.44 -0.28 3.39
CA GLU A 255 21.96 0.63 4.43
C GLU A 255 20.65 1.28 4.01
N LEU A 256 19.62 1.11 4.83
CA LEU A 256 18.27 1.59 4.58
C LEU A 256 17.94 2.77 5.48
N CYS A 257 17.56 3.89 4.89
CA CYS A 257 17.05 5.06 5.60
C CYS A 257 15.60 5.34 5.19
N PHE A 258 14.71 5.49 6.17
CA PHE A 258 13.32 5.87 5.97
C PHE A 258 13.11 7.35 6.28
N PHE A 259 12.52 8.07 5.33
CA PHE A 259 12.20 9.50 5.43
C PHE A 259 10.68 9.66 5.51
N GLY A 260 10.19 9.89 6.70
CA GLY A 260 8.77 10.05 6.95
C GLY A 260 8.17 11.29 6.27
N GLN A 261 6.96 11.16 5.78
CA GLN A 261 6.20 12.23 5.11
C GLN A 261 4.85 12.46 5.79
N GLN A 262 4.38 13.70 5.76
CA GLN A 262 3.06 14.08 6.24
C GLN A 262 2.33 14.90 5.18
N LEU A 263 1.46 14.25 4.40
CA LEU A 263 0.52 14.92 3.51
C LEU A 263 -0.89 14.93 4.12
N ILE A 264 -1.39 13.76 4.45
CA ILE A 264 -2.62 13.57 5.21
C ILE A 264 -2.37 12.43 6.20
N ASN A 265 -2.56 12.70 7.49
CA ASN A 265 -2.49 11.70 8.54
C ASN A 265 -3.91 11.29 8.93
N TYR A 266 -4.18 10.00 8.98
CA TYR A 266 -5.42 9.47 9.54
C TYR A 266 -5.13 8.83 10.88
N PHE A 267 -5.72 9.37 11.95
CA PHE A 267 -5.70 8.72 13.26
C PHE A 267 -7.08 8.19 13.58
N GLU A 268 -7.12 6.94 14.00
CA GLU A 268 -8.33 6.29 14.51
C GLU A 268 -8.05 5.79 15.92
N LEU A 269 -8.75 6.36 16.89
CA LEU A 269 -8.56 6.10 18.30
C LEU A 269 -9.86 5.60 18.93
N GLU A 270 -9.73 4.62 19.81
CA GLU A 270 -10.79 4.20 20.74
C GLU A 270 -10.27 4.46 22.14
N THR A 271 -10.75 5.52 22.79
CA THR A 271 -10.26 5.95 24.10
C THR A 271 -11.37 6.57 24.92
N LYS A 272 -11.19 6.54 26.24
CA LYS A 272 -12.00 7.26 27.23
C LYS A 272 -11.22 8.43 27.84
N GLU A 273 -9.97 8.60 27.47
CA GLU A 273 -9.11 9.67 27.95
C GLU A 273 -9.37 10.96 27.17
N LEU A 274 -9.04 12.09 27.77
CA LEU A 274 -9.07 13.38 27.06
C LEU A 274 -8.08 13.36 25.92
N VAL A 275 -8.56 13.65 24.72
CA VAL A 275 -7.71 13.78 23.52
C VAL A 275 -7.40 15.25 23.32
N ASP A 276 -6.15 15.62 23.57
CA ASP A 276 -5.56 16.93 23.33
C ASP A 276 -4.33 16.81 22.44
N GLU A 277 -3.64 17.91 22.19
CA GLU A 277 -2.44 17.97 21.36
C GLU A 277 -1.32 17.09 21.94
N GLN A 278 -1.14 17.09 23.25
CA GLN A 278 -0.11 16.28 23.91
C GLN A 278 -0.39 14.78 23.77
N PHE A 279 -1.65 14.36 23.90
CA PHE A 279 -2.07 12.98 23.66
C PHE A 279 -1.75 12.55 22.22
N LEU A 280 -2.10 13.39 21.21
CA LEU A 280 -1.84 13.07 19.81
C LEU A 280 -0.34 13.06 19.49
N SER A 281 0.45 13.96 20.08
CA SER A 281 1.90 13.97 19.93
C SER A 281 2.53 12.68 20.48
N THR A 282 2.14 12.27 21.70
CA THR A 282 2.59 11.02 22.29
C THR A 282 2.18 9.80 21.46
N PHE A 283 0.95 9.81 20.94
CA PHE A 283 0.46 8.76 20.06
C PHE A 283 1.27 8.68 18.77
N PHE A 284 1.59 9.83 18.16
CA PHE A 284 2.42 9.92 16.97
C PHE A 284 3.85 9.41 17.21
N GLU A 285 4.47 9.77 18.33
CA GLU A 285 5.77 9.24 18.74
C GLU A 285 5.76 7.71 18.88
N ASN A 286 4.69 7.14 19.45
CA ASN A 286 4.52 5.69 19.55
C ASN A 286 4.41 5.05 18.16
N LEU A 287 3.74 5.68 17.20
CA LEU A 287 3.70 5.22 15.80
C LEU A 287 5.07 5.23 15.16
N ILE A 288 5.87 6.27 15.40
CA ILE A 288 7.27 6.34 14.94
C ILE A 288 8.07 5.15 15.48
N GLN A 289 7.97 4.88 16.79
CA GLN A 289 8.69 3.75 17.40
C GLN A 289 8.21 2.40 16.85
N GLN A 290 6.90 2.25 16.63
CA GLN A 290 6.35 1.05 16.00
C GLN A 290 6.84 0.89 14.56
N THR A 291 6.89 1.97 13.79
CA THR A 291 7.41 1.95 12.42
C THR A 291 8.90 1.57 12.40
N LYS A 292 9.72 2.16 13.29
CA LYS A 292 11.13 1.76 13.46
C LYS A 292 11.25 0.27 13.76
N LYS A 293 10.39 -0.27 14.63
CA LYS A 293 10.36 -1.70 14.96
C LYS A 293 9.98 -2.57 13.76
N ASN A 294 9.07 -2.11 12.92
CA ASN A 294 8.68 -2.82 11.69
C ASN A 294 9.77 -2.76 10.60
N LEU A 295 10.68 -1.80 10.69
CA LEU A 295 11.83 -1.61 9.80
C LEU A 295 13.14 -2.12 10.46
N VAL A 296 13.08 -3.23 11.20
CA VAL A 296 14.27 -3.82 11.82
C VAL A 296 15.26 -4.31 10.77
N SER A 297 16.55 -4.25 11.10
CA SER A 297 17.61 -4.75 10.24
C SER A 297 17.46 -6.24 9.98
N THR A 298 17.68 -6.62 8.74
CA THR A 298 17.73 -8.01 8.26
C THR A 298 19.09 -8.30 7.64
N PRO A 299 19.44 -9.54 7.29
CA PRO A 299 20.66 -9.83 6.55
C PRO A 299 20.80 -9.10 5.22
N PHE A 300 19.67 -8.65 4.64
CA PHE A 300 19.62 -7.98 3.33
C PHE A 300 19.64 -6.46 3.43
N TYR A 301 19.02 -5.89 4.47
CA TYR A 301 18.88 -4.45 4.67
C TYR A 301 19.33 -4.10 6.09
N GLN A 302 20.45 -3.36 6.20
CA GLN A 302 21.04 -2.99 7.48
C GLN A 302 20.80 -1.51 7.76
N GLY A 303 20.67 -1.15 9.03
CA GLY A 303 20.60 0.24 9.47
C GLY A 303 19.29 0.91 9.04
N SER A 304 18.18 0.59 9.68
CA SER A 304 16.93 1.30 9.44
C SER A 304 16.91 2.60 10.24
N TYR A 305 16.92 3.73 9.55
CA TYR A 305 16.77 5.06 10.14
C TYR A 305 15.38 5.60 9.78
N CYS A 306 14.68 6.17 10.76
CA CYS A 306 13.39 6.79 10.56
C CYS A 306 13.48 8.26 10.97
N GLU A 307 13.44 9.14 9.98
CA GLU A 307 13.36 10.58 10.14
C GLU A 307 11.93 11.02 9.87
N TYR A 308 11.31 11.68 10.85
CA TYR A 308 9.94 12.12 10.74
C TYR A 308 9.82 13.57 11.19
N PRO A 309 9.08 14.41 10.45
CA PRO A 309 8.79 15.78 10.90
C PRO A 309 7.90 15.75 12.15
N GLU A 310 7.86 16.85 12.86
CA GLU A 310 6.90 17.05 13.96
C GLU A 310 5.46 16.91 13.45
N LEU A 311 4.56 16.45 14.33
CA LEU A 311 3.15 16.27 13.98
C LEU A 311 2.51 17.59 13.53
N ASP A 312 1.95 17.58 12.32
CA ASP A 312 1.17 18.70 11.79
C ASP A 312 -0.34 18.38 11.93
N LEU A 313 -0.98 19.01 12.89
CA LEU A 313 -2.41 18.85 13.14
C LEU A 313 -3.27 19.31 11.97
N LYS A 314 -2.82 20.32 11.19
CA LYS A 314 -3.55 20.81 10.00
C LYS A 314 -3.59 19.79 8.86
N LYS A 315 -2.76 18.75 8.95
CA LYS A 315 -2.74 17.61 8.03
C LYS A 315 -3.38 16.36 8.63
N THR A 316 -3.97 16.47 9.81
CA THR A 316 -4.47 15.33 10.58
C THR A 316 -5.99 15.24 10.52
N ILE A 317 -6.49 14.07 10.16
CA ILE A 317 -7.90 13.68 10.25
C ILE A 317 -8.03 12.70 11.41
N LEU A 318 -8.71 13.14 12.48
CA LEU A 318 -8.92 12.35 13.67
C LEU A 318 -10.30 11.69 13.64
N THR A 319 -10.33 10.36 13.77
CA THR A 319 -11.57 9.60 13.97
C THR A 319 -11.58 9.05 15.41
N LEU A 320 -12.50 9.51 16.23
CA LEU A 320 -12.76 8.91 17.54
C LEU A 320 -13.86 7.88 17.45
N LYS A 321 -13.60 6.69 17.99
CA LYS A 321 -14.58 5.64 18.22
C LYS A 321 -15.04 5.69 19.65
N VAL A 322 -16.32 5.94 19.87
CA VAL A 322 -16.90 6.09 21.21
C VAL A 322 -18.06 5.12 21.42
N ASN A 323 -18.25 4.70 22.66
CA ASN A 323 -19.43 3.95 23.05
C ASN A 323 -20.67 4.83 22.97
N GLN A 324 -21.82 4.23 22.77
CA GLN A 324 -23.10 4.94 22.56
C GLN A 324 -23.48 5.88 23.73
N LEU A 325 -23.04 5.55 24.96
CA LEU A 325 -23.32 6.33 26.17
C LEU A 325 -22.50 7.60 26.29
N ASP A 326 -21.37 7.69 25.57
CA ASP A 326 -20.39 8.76 25.75
C ASP A 326 -20.47 9.82 24.63
N TYR A 327 -21.46 9.73 23.75
CA TYR A 327 -21.60 10.62 22.59
C TYR A 327 -21.77 12.10 22.98
N GLU A 328 -22.45 12.35 24.09
CA GLU A 328 -22.67 13.70 24.62
C GLU A 328 -21.41 14.24 25.35
N GLN A 329 -20.47 13.37 25.71
CA GLN A 329 -19.24 13.72 26.42
C GLN A 329 -18.04 13.96 25.51
N VAL A 330 -18.22 13.80 24.18
CA VAL A 330 -17.11 13.93 23.22
C VAL A 330 -16.44 15.30 23.28
N ASP A 331 -17.19 16.34 23.61
CA ASP A 331 -16.61 17.69 23.78
C ASP A 331 -15.66 17.78 24.99
N GLN A 332 -15.76 16.84 25.92
CA GLN A 332 -14.83 16.71 27.04
C GLN A 332 -13.58 15.89 26.67
N TRP A 333 -13.66 15.05 25.64
CA TRP A 333 -12.58 14.18 25.21
C TRP A 333 -11.64 14.82 24.23
N ILE A 334 -12.11 15.86 23.54
CA ILE A 334 -11.29 16.63 22.61
C ILE A 334 -11.43 18.12 22.95
N ALA A 335 -10.31 18.76 23.21
CA ALA A 335 -10.28 20.19 23.45
C ALA A 335 -10.84 20.95 22.25
N SER A 336 -11.71 21.94 22.49
CA SER A 336 -12.31 22.74 21.40
C SER A 336 -11.25 23.40 20.53
N GLU A 337 -10.15 23.84 21.14
CA GLU A 337 -8.99 24.41 20.43
C GLU A 337 -8.33 23.40 19.50
N LEU A 338 -8.08 22.16 19.96
CA LEU A 338 -7.52 21.09 19.12
C LEU A 338 -8.41 20.81 17.93
N ARG A 339 -9.74 20.75 18.12
CA ARG A 339 -10.70 20.48 17.06
C ARG A 339 -10.61 21.50 15.92
N THR A 340 -10.36 22.77 16.22
CA THR A 340 -10.19 23.83 15.21
C THR A 340 -8.84 23.77 14.50
N GLN A 341 -7.85 23.09 15.07
CA GLN A 341 -6.53 22.92 14.47
C GLN A 341 -6.44 21.71 13.54
N LEU A 342 -7.34 20.71 13.69
CA LEU A 342 -7.36 19.51 12.85
C LEU A 342 -7.83 19.82 11.42
N LEU A 343 -7.35 19.04 10.46
CA LEU A 343 -7.84 19.07 9.08
C LEU A 343 -9.31 18.62 9.02
N ASP A 344 -9.66 17.57 9.76
CA ASP A 344 -11.03 17.06 9.89
C ASP A 344 -11.17 16.27 11.20
N PHE A 345 -12.38 16.23 11.75
CA PHE A 345 -12.72 15.47 12.93
C PHE A 345 -13.96 14.62 12.68
N ARG A 346 -13.88 13.34 12.97
CA ARG A 346 -14.94 12.37 12.73
C ARG A 346 -15.25 11.60 14.01
N LEU A 347 -16.54 11.48 14.30
CA LEU A 347 -17.04 10.68 15.40
C LEU A 347 -17.71 9.42 14.85
N LYS A 348 -17.33 8.26 15.37
CA LYS A 348 -17.92 6.96 15.02
C LYS A 348 -18.33 6.21 16.28
N LYS A 349 -19.40 5.43 16.17
CA LYS A 349 -19.77 4.46 17.21
C LYS A 349 -18.78 3.31 17.20
N SER A 350 -18.32 2.89 18.38
CA SER A 350 -17.46 1.71 18.52
C SER A 350 -18.19 0.45 18.04
N SER A 351 -17.52 -0.33 17.20
CA SER A 351 -18.07 -1.61 16.70
C SER A 351 -18.01 -2.72 17.74
N ALA A 352 -17.38 -2.51 18.91
CA ALA A 352 -17.27 -3.51 19.97
C ALA A 352 -18.65 -3.95 20.46
N GLN A 353 -19.60 -3.02 20.62
CA GLN A 353 -20.97 -3.37 21.00
C GLN A 353 -21.73 -4.17 19.95
N VAL A 354 -21.49 -3.91 18.67
CA VAL A 354 -22.12 -4.70 17.59
C VAL A 354 -21.54 -6.12 17.56
N LYS A 355 -20.24 -6.27 17.83
CA LYS A 355 -19.61 -7.59 17.93
C LYS A 355 -20.03 -8.37 19.16
N ASP A 356 -20.18 -7.72 20.33
CA ASP A 356 -20.67 -8.34 21.54
C ASP A 356 -22.16 -8.72 21.41
N LEU A 357 -22.96 -7.89 20.76
CA LEU A 357 -24.33 -8.21 20.41
C LEU A 357 -24.43 -9.38 19.40
N LEU A 358 -23.53 -9.44 18.43
CA LEU A 358 -23.47 -10.54 17.45
C LEU A 358 -22.86 -11.83 18.04
N THR A 359 -22.00 -11.72 19.06
CA THR A 359 -21.45 -12.88 19.79
C THR A 359 -22.38 -13.38 20.88
N GLN A 360 -23.26 -12.54 21.43
CA GLN A 360 -24.35 -12.94 22.33
C GLN A 360 -25.54 -13.56 21.57
N LEU A 361 -25.64 -13.33 20.27
CA LEU A 361 -26.41 -14.20 19.40
C LEU A 361 -25.63 -15.53 19.35
N GLU A 362 -26.03 -16.51 20.15
CA GLU A 362 -25.66 -17.92 19.95
C GLU A 362 -25.69 -18.15 18.44
N LYS A 363 -24.58 -18.68 17.89
CA LYS A 363 -24.48 -18.94 16.43
C LYS A 363 -25.80 -19.54 15.98
N PRO A 364 -26.61 -18.86 15.18
CA PRO A 364 -27.89 -19.39 14.78
C PRO A 364 -27.58 -20.70 14.06
N ASP A 365 -28.22 -21.77 14.51
CA ASP A 365 -28.14 -23.05 13.84
C ASP A 365 -28.45 -22.83 12.35
N GLN A 366 -27.69 -23.44 11.45
CA GLN A 366 -27.90 -23.24 10.01
C GLN A 366 -29.36 -23.53 9.60
N ASP A 367 -30.05 -24.38 10.37
CA ASP A 367 -31.45 -24.66 10.20
C ASP A 367 -32.37 -23.46 10.57
N GLN A 368 -31.97 -22.63 11.53
CA GLN A 368 -32.75 -21.41 11.87
C GLN A 368 -32.63 -20.31 10.81
N LEU A 369 -31.50 -20.20 10.13
CA LEU A 369 -31.33 -19.25 9.01
C LEU A 369 -32.21 -19.60 7.80
N GLN A 370 -32.49 -20.87 7.57
CA GLN A 370 -33.41 -21.31 6.54
C GLN A 370 -34.88 -21.07 6.92
N THR A 371 -35.21 -21.14 8.22
CA THR A 371 -36.60 -20.97 8.71
C THR A 371 -37.06 -19.50 8.73
N PHE A 372 -36.11 -18.52 8.84
CA PHE A 372 -36.42 -17.09 8.95
C PHE A 372 -36.34 -16.29 7.64
N GLY A 373 -36.21 -16.92 6.48
CA GLY A 373 -36.23 -16.20 5.19
C GLY A 373 -35.02 -15.29 4.94
N GLY A 374 -33.96 -15.42 5.76
CA GLY A 374 -32.71 -14.71 5.63
C GLY A 374 -32.37 -13.83 6.82
N TRP A 375 -31.13 -13.26 6.80
CA TRP A 375 -30.55 -12.46 7.90
C TRP A 375 -31.35 -11.21 8.27
N LYS A 376 -32.10 -10.64 7.35
CA LYS A 376 -32.92 -9.44 7.57
C LYS A 376 -34.10 -9.73 8.50
N GLU A 377 -34.77 -10.85 8.29
CA GLU A 377 -35.88 -11.30 9.13
C GLU A 377 -35.35 -11.72 10.54
N LEU A 378 -34.18 -12.32 10.59
CA LEU A 378 -33.52 -12.66 11.86
C LEU A 378 -33.18 -11.39 12.65
N LEU A 379 -32.62 -10.35 12.00
CA LEU A 379 -32.32 -9.06 12.60
C LEU A 379 -33.59 -8.38 13.13
N LYS A 380 -34.67 -8.42 12.34
CA LYS A 380 -35.95 -7.87 12.70
C LYS A 380 -36.56 -8.56 13.93
N ALA A 381 -36.56 -9.88 13.94
CA ALA A 381 -37.04 -10.68 15.06
C ALA A 381 -36.22 -10.45 16.34
N PHE A 382 -34.91 -10.32 16.20
CA PHE A 382 -33.98 -10.00 17.29
C PHE A 382 -34.28 -8.62 17.90
N LEU A 383 -34.39 -7.58 17.08
CA LEU A 383 -34.67 -6.21 17.54
C LEU A 383 -36.02 -6.12 18.22
N GLN A 384 -37.01 -6.81 17.69
CA GLN A 384 -38.38 -6.86 18.24
C GLN A 384 -38.38 -7.57 19.61
N LYS A 385 -37.56 -8.61 19.79
CA LYS A 385 -37.47 -9.36 21.03
C LYS A 385 -36.69 -8.60 22.12
N GLN A 386 -35.56 -7.98 21.74
CA GLN A 386 -34.67 -7.33 22.70
C GLN A 386 -35.06 -5.88 23.02
N TYR A 387 -35.68 -5.20 22.10
CA TYR A 387 -36.05 -3.79 22.21
C TYR A 387 -37.49 -3.54 21.77
N PRO A 388 -38.48 -4.17 22.43
CA PRO A 388 -39.87 -4.11 21.97
C PRO A 388 -40.45 -2.69 21.94
N GLU A 389 -40.07 -1.84 22.89
CA GLU A 389 -40.56 -0.46 22.97
C GLU A 389 -39.92 0.47 21.94
N GLU A 390 -38.66 0.19 21.52
CA GLU A 390 -37.89 1.00 20.59
C GLU A 390 -37.90 0.41 19.16
N PHE A 391 -38.51 -0.75 18.98
CA PHE A 391 -38.46 -1.50 17.72
C PHE A 391 -38.91 -0.67 16.52
N GLY A 392 -39.99 0.10 16.65
CA GLY A 392 -40.46 0.96 15.57
C GLY A 392 -39.43 2.02 15.11
N LYS A 393 -38.63 2.54 16.04
CA LYS A 393 -37.55 3.50 15.73
C LYS A 393 -36.41 2.82 14.99
N TYR A 394 -35.99 1.64 15.45
CA TYR A 394 -34.95 0.86 14.79
C TYR A 394 -35.35 0.40 13.40
N GLU A 395 -36.59 -0.08 13.24
CA GLU A 395 -37.12 -0.50 11.95
C GLU A 395 -37.18 0.67 10.93
N ALA A 396 -37.59 1.85 11.37
CA ALA A 396 -37.59 3.05 10.54
C ALA A 396 -36.18 3.42 10.07
N THR A 397 -35.23 3.42 10.98
CA THR A 397 -33.82 3.71 10.68
C THR A 397 -33.23 2.68 9.71
N LEU A 398 -33.52 1.39 9.88
CA LEU A 398 -33.01 0.35 9.00
C LEU A 398 -33.59 0.41 7.60
N LYS A 399 -34.88 0.83 7.47
CA LYS A 399 -35.53 1.11 6.18
C LYS A 399 -34.92 2.32 5.48
N GLU A 400 -34.64 3.40 6.23
CA GLU A 400 -33.97 4.60 5.71
C GLU A 400 -32.57 4.29 5.20
N LEU A 401 -31.84 3.43 5.90
CA LEU A 401 -30.52 2.94 5.51
C LEU A 401 -30.55 1.85 4.41
N LYS A 402 -31.73 1.48 3.91
CA LYS A 402 -31.95 0.42 2.91
C LYS A 402 -31.39 -0.96 3.34
N ILE A 403 -31.35 -1.20 4.64
CA ILE A 403 -30.92 -2.47 5.23
C ILE A 403 -32.07 -3.48 5.30
N LEU A 404 -33.27 -3.00 5.58
CA LEU A 404 -34.56 -3.77 5.52
C LEU A 404 -35.37 -3.44 4.31
#